data_8d6dcb87e473b14bf6211c2442d38233
#
_entry.id   8d6dcb87e473b14bf6211c2442d38233
#
_cell.length_a   1.000
_cell.length_b   1.000
_cell.length_c   1.000
_cell.angle_alpha   90.00
_cell.angle_beta   90.00
_cell.angle_gamma   90.00
#
_symmetry.space_group_name_H-M   'P 1'
#
loop_
_entity.id
_entity.type
_entity.pdbx_description
1 polymer ?
#
loop_
_entity_poly.entity_id
_entity_poly.type
_entity_poly.pdbx_seq_one_letter_code
_entity_poly.pdbx_strand_id
1 'polypeptide(L)'
;MLNVVELRITPTVKTKGNQLYLYVWPKSSRERREEVLREWYRVRLQKLLSPMVDEWAERLGETNFTWQVQKMLNRWGSCTVKTRFIRFNLDLARVPRQCIEYIVVHELTHLKVAKHNKMFEMLLDKQMPDWRKRREELNNFIALPMG
;
A
#
# COMPACT_ATOMS: atom_id res chain seq x y z
N MET A 1 -18.17 6.74 4.71
CA MET A 1 -18.34 7.93 5.57
C MET A 1 -17.67 7.72 6.91
N LEU A 2 -16.98 8.73 7.43
CA LEU A 2 -16.35 8.71 8.73
C LEU A 2 -17.27 9.29 9.80
N ASN A 3 -17.47 8.54 10.88
CA ASN A 3 -18.22 9.01 12.04
C ASN A 3 -17.23 9.07 13.23
N VAL A 4 -17.20 10.21 13.92
CA VAL A 4 -16.36 10.39 15.09
C VAL A 4 -17.22 10.26 16.34
N VAL A 5 -16.82 9.34 17.25
CA VAL A 5 -17.53 9.10 18.51
C VAL A 5 -16.57 9.37 19.67
N GLU A 6 -16.96 10.25 20.60
CA GLU A 6 -16.12 10.61 21.74
C GLU A 6 -16.49 9.75 22.95
N LEU A 7 -15.57 8.86 23.36
CA LEU A 7 -15.72 7.98 24.52
C LEU A 7 -14.41 7.94 25.31
N ARG A 8 -14.51 7.67 26.61
CA ARG A 8 -13.35 7.55 27.51
C ARG A 8 -12.79 6.12 27.48
N ILE A 9 -12.37 5.67 26.30
CA ILE A 9 -11.79 4.35 26.06
C ILE A 9 -10.50 4.49 25.24
N THR A 10 -9.75 3.42 25.07
CA THR A 10 -8.60 3.42 24.18
C THR A 10 -9.06 3.78 22.76
N PRO A 11 -8.41 4.76 22.11
CA PRO A 11 -8.78 5.13 20.73
C PRO A 11 -8.76 3.92 19.81
N THR A 12 -9.82 3.76 19.02
CA THR A 12 -9.95 2.64 18.10
C THR A 12 -10.80 3.04 16.89
N VAL A 13 -10.71 2.24 15.82
CA VAL A 13 -11.50 2.41 14.59
C VAL A 13 -12.23 1.11 14.32
N LYS A 14 -13.54 1.22 14.03
CA LYS A 14 -14.37 0.07 13.67
C LYS A 14 -15.15 0.36 12.40
N THR A 15 -15.45 -0.71 11.65
CA THR A 15 -16.30 -0.63 10.47
C THR A 15 -17.65 -1.25 10.75
N LYS A 16 -18.71 -0.65 10.17
CA LYS A 16 -20.07 -1.19 10.24
C LYS A 16 -20.75 -0.88 8.91
N GLY A 17 -20.93 -1.92 8.07
CA GLY A 17 -21.41 -1.74 6.71
C GLY A 17 -20.43 -0.85 5.91
N ASN A 18 -20.95 0.23 5.32
CA ASN A 18 -20.16 1.23 4.60
C ASN A 18 -19.63 2.36 5.48
N GLN A 19 -19.85 2.27 6.79
CA GLN A 19 -19.48 3.31 7.73
C GLN A 19 -18.19 2.98 8.45
N LEU A 20 -17.39 4.00 8.71
CA LEU A 20 -16.18 3.93 9.50
C LEU A 20 -16.39 4.75 10.76
N TYR A 21 -16.19 4.15 11.93
CA TYR A 21 -16.38 4.81 13.21
C TYR A 21 -15.04 4.96 13.92
N LEU A 22 -14.72 6.19 14.31
CA LEU A 22 -13.54 6.52 15.11
C LEU A 22 -13.98 6.79 16.54
N TYR A 23 -13.54 5.94 17.47
CA TYR A 23 -13.79 6.09 18.91
C TYR A 23 -12.56 6.71 19.55
N VAL A 24 -12.71 7.92 20.12
CA VAL A 24 -11.62 8.68 20.69
C VAL A 24 -12.02 9.25 22.06
N TRP A 25 -11.03 9.72 22.81
CA TRP A 25 -11.27 10.43 24.04
C TRP A 25 -12.03 11.74 23.78
N PRO A 26 -12.97 12.15 24.67
CA PRO A 26 -13.62 13.44 24.55
C PRO A 26 -12.59 14.56 24.43
N LYS A 27 -12.88 15.57 23.59
CA LYS A 27 -12.00 16.71 23.35
C LYS A 27 -10.61 16.33 22.78
N SER A 28 -10.47 15.16 22.18
CA SER A 28 -9.23 14.82 21.48
C SER A 28 -8.96 15.78 20.33
N SER A 29 -7.68 16.10 20.08
CA SER A 29 -7.30 17.01 19.02
C SER A 29 -7.53 16.40 17.63
N ARG A 30 -7.60 17.25 16.62
CA ARG A 30 -7.68 16.82 15.21
C ARG A 30 -6.46 15.98 14.85
N GLU A 31 -5.28 16.40 15.30
CA GLU A 31 -4.03 15.68 15.06
C GLU A 31 -4.07 14.27 15.64
N ARG A 32 -4.61 14.11 16.84
CA ARG A 32 -4.75 12.81 17.48
C ARG A 32 -5.72 11.92 16.72
N ARG A 33 -6.83 12.48 16.24
CA ARG A 33 -7.82 11.76 15.44
C ARG A 33 -7.23 11.28 14.11
N GLU A 34 -6.46 12.15 13.44
CA GLU A 34 -5.78 11.80 12.20
C GLU A 34 -4.73 10.71 12.41
N GLU A 35 -4.00 10.77 13.52
CA GLU A 35 -3.00 9.78 13.89
C GLU A 35 -3.63 8.40 14.11
N VAL A 36 -4.75 8.33 14.83
CA VAL A 36 -5.46 7.08 15.10
C VAL A 36 -5.96 6.47 13.79
N LEU A 37 -6.54 7.26 12.89
CA LEU A 37 -6.99 6.81 11.58
C LEU A 37 -5.83 6.30 10.73
N ARG A 38 -4.73 7.04 10.70
CA ARG A 38 -3.55 6.67 9.93
C ARG A 38 -3.00 5.33 10.39
N GLU A 39 -2.92 5.11 11.70
CA GLU A 39 -2.44 3.85 12.24
C GLU A 39 -3.39 2.69 11.93
N TRP A 40 -4.70 2.93 11.96
CA TRP A 40 -5.69 1.92 11.58
C TRP A 40 -5.52 1.51 10.11
N TYR A 41 -5.37 2.48 9.20
CA TYR A 41 -5.13 2.20 7.79
C TYR A 41 -3.82 1.46 7.57
N ARG A 42 -2.78 1.82 8.31
CA ARG A 42 -1.48 1.15 8.25
C ARG A 42 -1.59 -0.33 8.60
N VAL A 43 -2.21 -0.64 9.72
CA VAL A 43 -2.38 -2.02 10.18
C VAL A 43 -3.20 -2.84 9.19
N ARG A 44 -4.29 -2.26 8.69
CA ARG A 44 -5.15 -2.91 7.71
C ARG A 44 -4.41 -3.19 6.40
N LEU A 45 -3.65 -2.24 5.91
CA LEU A 45 -2.86 -2.40 4.68
C LEU A 45 -1.75 -3.43 4.86
N GLN A 46 -1.07 -3.43 6.01
CA GLN A 46 -0.03 -4.44 6.30
C GLN A 46 -0.61 -5.85 6.29
N LYS A 47 -1.78 -6.05 6.85
CA LYS A 47 -2.46 -7.36 6.86
C LYS A 47 -2.83 -7.82 5.44
N LEU A 48 -3.18 -6.90 4.57
CA LEU A 48 -3.48 -7.20 3.17
C LEU A 48 -2.20 -7.50 2.40
N LEU A 49 -1.16 -6.70 2.59
CA LEU A 49 0.10 -6.80 1.87
C LEU A 49 0.91 -8.05 2.23
N SER A 50 0.93 -8.44 3.49
CA SER A 50 1.82 -9.52 3.96
C SER A 50 1.66 -10.82 3.16
N PRO A 51 0.47 -11.41 3.03
CA PRO A 51 0.33 -12.62 2.22
C PRO A 51 0.56 -12.38 0.73
N MET A 52 0.21 -11.20 0.23
CA MET A 52 0.38 -10.82 -1.17
C MET A 52 1.86 -10.72 -1.54
N VAL A 53 2.65 -10.05 -0.69
CA VAL A 53 4.10 -9.92 -0.87
C VAL A 53 4.77 -11.28 -0.81
N ASP A 54 4.40 -12.12 0.16
CA ASP A 54 4.98 -13.46 0.31
C ASP A 54 4.71 -14.33 -0.92
N GLU A 55 3.47 -14.33 -1.41
CA GLU A 55 3.09 -15.10 -2.57
C GLU A 55 3.83 -14.66 -3.83
N TRP A 56 3.88 -13.36 -4.09
CA TRP A 56 4.56 -12.84 -5.26
C TRP A 56 6.09 -12.97 -5.18
N ALA A 57 6.66 -12.80 -3.99
CA ALA A 57 8.09 -13.02 -3.79
C ALA A 57 8.45 -14.47 -4.12
N GLU A 58 7.64 -15.42 -3.69
CA GLU A 58 7.85 -16.84 -4.02
C GLU A 58 7.78 -17.08 -5.53
N ARG A 59 6.75 -16.54 -6.19
CA ARG A 59 6.59 -16.68 -7.65
C ARG A 59 7.77 -16.07 -8.42
N LEU A 60 8.29 -14.95 -7.94
CA LEU A 60 9.42 -14.26 -8.58
C LEU A 60 10.77 -14.80 -8.16
N GLY A 61 10.81 -15.70 -7.17
CA GLY A 61 12.05 -16.26 -6.65
C GLY A 61 12.88 -15.26 -5.87
N GLU A 62 12.25 -14.28 -5.23
CA GLU A 62 12.94 -13.24 -4.47
C GLU A 62 12.94 -13.55 -2.98
N THR A 63 14.13 -13.38 -2.36
CA THR A 63 14.36 -13.53 -0.93
C THR A 63 15.26 -12.39 -0.44
N ASN A 64 15.51 -12.33 0.87
CA ASN A 64 16.44 -11.36 1.45
C ASN A 64 16.10 -9.91 1.10
N PHE A 65 14.84 -9.53 1.32
CA PHE A 65 14.39 -8.15 1.20
C PHE A 65 13.51 -7.82 2.40
N THR A 66 13.35 -6.52 2.65
CA THR A 66 12.46 -6.02 3.70
C THR A 66 11.49 -5.00 3.08
N TRP A 67 10.36 -4.79 3.74
CA TRP A 67 9.38 -3.81 3.29
C TRP A 67 8.67 -3.15 4.46
N GLN A 68 8.18 -1.94 4.21
CA GLN A 68 7.39 -1.17 5.17
C GLN A 68 6.28 -0.40 4.46
N VAL A 69 5.23 -0.11 5.22
CA VAL A 69 4.18 0.84 4.82
C VAL A 69 4.52 2.17 5.45
N GLN A 70 4.54 3.23 4.65
CA GLN A 70 4.75 4.58 5.15
C GLN A 70 4.04 5.60 4.26
N LYS A 71 3.74 6.78 4.81
CA LYS A 71 3.18 7.87 4.03
C LYS A 71 4.22 8.35 3.03
N MET A 72 3.84 8.43 1.76
CA MET A 72 4.70 8.93 0.68
C MET A 72 3.95 10.04 -0.06
N LEU A 73 4.67 11.10 -0.42
CA LEU A 73 4.05 12.27 -1.05
C LEU A 73 3.90 12.12 -2.55
N ASN A 74 4.87 11.47 -3.22
CA ASN A 74 5.00 11.53 -4.67
C ASN A 74 4.98 10.17 -5.38
N ARG A 75 4.83 9.05 -4.67
CA ARG A 75 4.92 7.71 -5.27
C ARG A 75 3.96 6.74 -4.60
N TRP A 76 3.51 5.73 -5.35
CA TRP A 76 2.75 4.63 -4.79
C TRP A 76 3.63 3.60 -4.06
N GLY A 77 4.88 3.52 -4.45
CA GLY A 77 5.86 2.65 -3.83
C GLY A 77 7.26 3.00 -4.27
N SER A 78 8.25 2.36 -3.69
CA SER A 78 9.65 2.51 -4.09
C SER A 78 10.44 1.25 -3.73
N CYS A 79 11.53 1.02 -4.44
CA CYS A 79 12.48 -0.05 -4.13
C CYS A 79 13.89 0.52 -4.15
N THR A 80 14.58 0.44 -3.01
CA THR A 80 16.00 0.75 -2.94
C THR A 80 16.76 -0.55 -3.20
N VAL A 81 17.24 -0.71 -4.43
CA VAL A 81 17.82 -1.97 -4.90
C VAL A 81 19.06 -2.35 -4.10
N LYS A 82 19.90 -1.37 -3.79
CA LYS A 82 21.15 -1.59 -3.06
C LYS A 82 20.94 -2.24 -1.69
N THR A 83 19.92 -1.80 -0.96
CA THR A 83 19.59 -2.32 0.38
C THR A 83 18.48 -3.36 0.34
N ARG A 84 17.87 -3.57 -0.83
CA ARG A 84 16.72 -4.46 -1.04
C ARG A 84 15.57 -4.11 -0.10
N PHE A 85 15.29 -2.81 0.00
CA PHE A 85 14.23 -2.25 0.84
C PHE A 85 13.10 -1.69 -0.02
N ILE A 86 11.88 -2.16 0.25
CA ILE A 86 10.68 -1.75 -0.47
C ILE A 86 9.78 -0.93 0.46
N ARG A 87 9.25 0.18 -0.07
CA ARG A 87 8.27 1.01 0.62
C ARG A 87 6.96 0.98 -0.14
N PHE A 88 5.86 0.81 0.59
CA PHE A 88 4.51 0.91 0.04
C PHE A 88 3.80 2.11 0.64
N ASN A 89 3.17 2.92 -0.21
CA ASN A 89 2.48 4.11 0.23
C ASN A 89 1.23 3.75 1.04
N LEU A 90 1.08 4.37 2.21
CA LEU A 90 -0.10 4.19 3.05
C LEU A 90 -1.41 4.46 2.30
N ASP A 91 -1.41 5.37 1.32
CA ASP A 91 -2.59 5.69 0.51
C ASP A 91 -3.08 4.52 -0.34
N LEU A 92 -2.29 3.45 -0.49
CA LEU A 92 -2.74 2.21 -1.13
C LEU A 92 -3.91 1.57 -0.37
N ALA A 93 -4.10 1.90 0.90
CA ALA A 93 -5.25 1.43 1.67
C ALA A 93 -6.59 1.87 1.06
N ARG A 94 -6.59 2.85 0.17
CA ARG A 94 -7.79 3.45 -0.44
C ARG A 94 -8.03 3.02 -1.89
N VAL A 95 -7.15 2.21 -2.46
CA VAL A 95 -7.28 1.78 -3.85
C VAL A 95 -7.69 0.31 -3.94
N PRO A 96 -8.25 -0.13 -5.08
CA PRO A 96 -8.66 -1.52 -5.24
C PRO A 96 -7.52 -2.51 -5.06
N ARG A 97 -7.84 -3.70 -4.58
CA ARG A 97 -6.88 -4.77 -4.33
C ARG A 97 -6.02 -5.10 -5.55
N GLN A 98 -6.60 -5.15 -6.75
CA GLN A 98 -5.87 -5.46 -7.97
C GLN A 98 -4.81 -4.41 -8.31
N CYS A 99 -5.04 -3.16 -7.92
CA CYS A 99 -4.06 -2.08 -8.09
C CYS A 99 -2.93 -2.21 -7.07
N ILE A 100 -3.25 -2.59 -5.84
CA ILE A 100 -2.25 -2.85 -4.80
C ILE A 100 -1.35 -4.00 -5.25
N GLU A 101 -1.92 -5.06 -5.77
CA GLU A 101 -1.18 -6.21 -6.26
C GLU A 101 -0.21 -5.82 -7.40
N TYR A 102 -0.65 -4.95 -8.29
CA TYR A 102 0.22 -4.42 -9.34
C TYR A 102 1.44 -3.70 -8.74
N ILE A 103 1.25 -2.86 -7.73
CA ILE A 103 2.37 -2.15 -7.08
C ILE A 103 3.31 -3.15 -6.40
N VAL A 104 2.79 -4.18 -5.76
CA VAL A 104 3.61 -5.23 -5.15
C VAL A 104 4.51 -5.89 -6.20
N VAL A 105 3.94 -6.31 -7.32
CA VAL A 105 4.70 -6.94 -8.40
C VAL A 105 5.70 -5.97 -9.02
N HIS A 106 5.30 -4.72 -9.23
CA HIS A 106 6.15 -3.66 -9.76
C HIS A 106 7.42 -3.47 -8.90
N GLU A 107 7.22 -3.28 -7.59
CA GLU A 107 8.36 -3.04 -6.69
C GLU A 107 9.23 -4.29 -6.51
N LEU A 108 8.65 -5.48 -6.43
CA LEU A 108 9.42 -6.72 -6.36
C LEU A 108 10.23 -6.95 -7.63
N THR A 109 9.71 -6.56 -8.79
CA THR A 109 10.43 -6.70 -10.06
C THR A 109 11.69 -5.85 -10.08
N HIS A 110 11.71 -4.71 -9.37
CA HIS A 110 12.90 -3.89 -9.21
C HIS A 110 14.07 -4.61 -8.53
N LEU A 111 13.79 -5.65 -7.75
CA LEU A 111 14.86 -6.46 -7.16
C LEU A 111 15.65 -7.23 -8.22
N LYS A 112 15.08 -7.42 -9.41
CA LYS A 112 15.73 -8.06 -10.55
C LYS A 112 16.23 -7.04 -11.57
N VAL A 113 15.44 -6.01 -11.86
CA VAL A 113 15.75 -4.99 -12.87
C VAL A 113 15.52 -3.62 -12.27
N ALA A 114 16.60 -2.89 -12.00
CA ALA A 114 16.54 -1.60 -11.31
C ALA A 114 15.81 -0.51 -12.10
N LYS A 115 15.90 -0.51 -13.41
CA LYS A 115 15.36 0.55 -14.27
C LYS A 115 14.07 0.11 -14.97
N HIS A 116 13.16 1.07 -15.21
CA HIS A 116 11.95 0.87 -16.01
C HIS A 116 12.33 0.79 -17.50
N ASN A 117 12.94 -0.30 -17.90
CA ASN A 117 13.35 -0.52 -19.28
C ASN A 117 12.57 -1.67 -19.90
N LYS A 118 12.93 -2.07 -21.12
CA LYS A 118 12.25 -3.13 -21.85
C LYS A 118 12.30 -4.47 -21.09
N MET A 119 13.41 -4.77 -20.42
CA MET A 119 13.54 -5.99 -19.63
C MET A 119 12.53 -6.00 -18.46
N PHE A 120 12.35 -4.86 -17.82
CA PHE A 120 11.37 -4.67 -16.74
C PHE A 120 9.95 -4.95 -17.25
N GLU A 121 9.59 -4.35 -18.39
CA GLU A 121 8.27 -4.57 -19.00
C GLU A 121 8.05 -6.02 -19.42
N MET A 122 9.07 -6.67 -19.94
CA MET A 122 8.99 -8.09 -20.33
C MET A 122 8.71 -8.99 -19.12
N LEU A 123 9.33 -8.70 -17.97
CA LEU A 123 9.07 -9.43 -16.75
C LEU A 123 7.64 -9.19 -16.26
N LEU A 124 7.16 -7.95 -16.30
CA LEU A 124 5.77 -7.64 -15.95
C LEU A 124 4.79 -8.34 -16.91
N ASP A 125 5.05 -8.30 -18.18
CA ASP A 125 4.21 -8.97 -19.20
C ASP A 125 4.07 -10.47 -18.91
N LYS A 126 5.15 -11.09 -18.46
CA LYS A 126 5.17 -12.50 -18.12
C LYS A 126 4.43 -12.80 -16.82
N GLN A 127 4.64 -12.02 -15.79
CA GLN A 127 4.12 -12.30 -14.45
C GLN A 127 2.70 -11.78 -14.24
N MET A 128 2.36 -10.67 -14.85
CA MET A 128 1.05 -10.01 -14.70
C MET A 128 0.65 -9.38 -16.03
N PRO A 129 0.13 -10.19 -16.99
CA PRO A 129 -0.15 -9.70 -18.36
C PRO A 129 -1.05 -8.46 -18.43
N ASP A 130 -1.92 -8.27 -17.47
CA ASP A 130 -2.86 -7.13 -17.42
C ASP A 130 -2.32 -5.92 -16.62
N TRP A 131 -1.02 -5.86 -16.40
CA TRP A 131 -0.45 -4.81 -15.55
C TRP A 131 -0.71 -3.38 -16.06
N ARG A 132 -0.77 -3.18 -17.38
CA ARG A 132 -1.05 -1.85 -17.95
C ARG A 132 -2.45 -1.38 -17.61
N LYS A 133 -3.41 -2.29 -17.63
CA LYS A 133 -4.80 -2.01 -17.25
C LYS A 133 -4.91 -1.66 -15.78
N ARG A 134 -4.21 -2.40 -14.92
CA ARG A 134 -4.19 -2.13 -13.48
C ARG A 134 -3.53 -0.79 -13.17
N ARG A 135 -2.46 -0.45 -13.88
CA ARG A 135 -1.79 0.84 -13.76
C ARG A 135 -2.71 1.98 -14.15
N GLU A 136 -3.45 1.83 -15.25
CA GLU A 136 -4.41 2.82 -15.71
C GLU A 136 -5.51 3.03 -14.68
N GLU A 137 -6.06 1.96 -14.13
CA GLU A 137 -7.06 2.03 -13.07
C GLU A 137 -6.52 2.76 -11.83
N LEU A 138 -5.30 2.43 -11.41
CA LEU A 138 -4.65 3.10 -10.29
C LEU A 138 -4.51 4.60 -10.52
N ASN A 139 -4.12 5.01 -11.73
CA ASN A 139 -3.94 6.40 -12.08
C ASN A 139 -5.24 7.20 -12.10
N ASN A 140 -6.40 6.53 -12.14
CA ASN A 140 -7.69 7.20 -12.03
C ASN A 140 -7.98 7.67 -10.60
N PHE A 141 -7.27 7.16 -9.59
CA PHE A 141 -7.40 7.66 -8.22
C PHE A 141 -6.54 8.90 -8.00
N ILE A 142 -5.23 8.79 -8.22
CA ILE A 142 -4.28 9.89 -8.19
C ILE A 142 -3.14 9.51 -9.11
N ALA A 143 -2.77 10.40 -10.05
CA ALA A 143 -1.66 10.15 -10.95
C ALA A 143 -0.33 10.41 -10.21
N LEU A 144 0.23 9.38 -9.58
CA LEU A 144 1.54 9.42 -8.95
C LEU A 144 2.58 8.68 -9.81
N PRO A 145 3.84 9.17 -9.83
CA PRO A 145 4.92 8.44 -10.49
C PRO A 145 5.12 7.05 -9.87
N MET A 146 5.52 6.10 -10.69
CA MET A 146 5.92 4.78 -10.21
C MET A 146 7.36 4.83 -9.70
N GLY A 147 7.56 4.22 -8.57
CA GLY A 147 8.89 4.10 -8.00
C GLY A 147 9.79 3.10 -8.71
#